data_9280237ef22600bfc75097993785c11a
#
_entry.id   9280237ef22600bfc75097993785c11a
#
_cell.length_a   1.000
_cell.length_b   1.000
_cell.length_c   1.000
_cell.angle_alpha   90.00
_cell.angle_beta   90.00
_cell.angle_gamma   90.00
#
_symmetry.space_group_name_H-M   'P 1'
#
loop_
_entity.id
_entity.type
_entity.pdbx_description
1 polymer ?
#
loop_
_entity_poly.entity_id
_entity_poly.type
_entity_poly.pdbx_seq_one_letter_code
_entity_poly.pdbx_strand_id
1 'polypeptide(L)'
;MVKNKVCLICLFLALYFLFSCKTGNSERNLPAIHLKGTILQPDSILLGHKVVAIVDSHLVVPTWKNEYLYDVYKMKGDSLLLNNRLISRGQGPYELTVSEEMYDVLSGRFVIYDCNMGKGFLLEGDSVGKMMDYTLWKSLGKFHNEVYISKMVIETDSTVVTAFMQDGFKAFLGRYNLNTGKHSILYGLWPDDGFEGSDYVKQTVYANGSLLKCPDKNLFLVSSQMGQYVEIFRIEQNQIVPVSKLFDLYPQYEVANDGLNVRYSRDNMRGLDICVTSEFIYVMPDRGTMEEYVRDIQNSDSYNYTDEIFVYDWNGVLRKRFKLDYDILTLLVDKDNHFLYGKSIDKETSDEYIVRFELDGRF
;
A
#
# COMPACT_ATOMS: atom_id res chain seq x y z
N MET A 1 -14.35 53.80 -23.45
CA MET A 1 -13.29 52.72 -23.47
C MET A 1 -13.28 51.78 -22.25
N VAL A 2 -14.02 52.03 -21.19
CA VAL A 2 -14.02 51.19 -19.95
C VAL A 2 -15.02 50.04 -20.04
N LYS A 3 -16.12 50.17 -20.72
CA LYS A 3 -17.18 49.12 -20.82
C LYS A 3 -16.72 47.82 -21.53
N ASN A 4 -15.79 47.89 -22.46
CA ASN A 4 -15.35 46.70 -23.21
C ASN A 4 -14.29 45.86 -22.43
N LYS A 5 -13.58 46.44 -21.43
CA LYS A 5 -12.62 45.69 -20.61
C LYS A 5 -13.31 44.82 -19.56
N VAL A 6 -14.44 45.27 -18.99
CA VAL A 6 -15.20 44.53 -17.99
C VAL A 6 -15.86 43.26 -18.63
N CYS A 7 -16.32 43.37 -19.86
CA CYS A 7 -16.94 42.24 -20.57
C CYS A 7 -15.93 41.14 -20.91
N LEU A 8 -14.66 41.51 -21.18
CA LEU A 8 -13.59 40.56 -21.49
C LEU A 8 -13.14 39.77 -20.24
N ILE A 9 -13.07 40.45 -19.09
CA ILE A 9 -12.72 39.79 -17.80
C ILE A 9 -13.82 38.85 -17.35
N CYS A 10 -15.09 39.22 -17.52
CA CYS A 10 -16.22 38.33 -17.23
C CYS A 10 -16.26 37.10 -18.15
N LEU A 11 -15.85 37.27 -19.41
CA LEU A 11 -15.79 36.16 -20.38
C LEU A 11 -14.64 35.20 -20.03
N PHE A 12 -13.47 35.72 -19.58
CA PHE A 12 -12.35 34.89 -19.12
C PHE A 12 -12.66 34.16 -17.81
N LEU A 13 -13.34 34.79 -16.87
CA LEU A 13 -13.81 34.17 -15.64
C LEU A 13 -14.88 33.09 -15.94
N ALA A 14 -15.81 33.32 -16.87
CA ALA A 14 -16.79 32.33 -17.28
C ALA A 14 -16.14 31.12 -17.99
N LEU A 15 -15.10 31.33 -18.80
CA LEU A 15 -14.31 30.28 -19.40
C LEU A 15 -13.53 29.49 -18.35
N TYR A 16 -13.00 30.10 -17.31
CA TYR A 16 -12.30 29.40 -16.21
C TYR A 16 -13.25 28.49 -15.42
N PHE A 17 -14.53 28.91 -15.24
CA PHE A 17 -15.55 28.07 -14.59
C PHE A 17 -16.06 26.93 -15.47
N LEU A 18 -15.95 27.03 -16.80
CA LEU A 18 -16.34 25.93 -17.71
C LEU A 18 -15.27 24.83 -17.80
N PHE A 19 -14.00 25.12 -17.47
CA PHE A 19 -12.93 24.10 -17.38
C PHE A 19 -12.78 23.47 -15.99
N SER A 20 -13.51 23.95 -14.98
CA SER A 20 -13.66 23.30 -13.68
C SER A 20 -14.74 22.22 -13.75
N CYS A 21 -14.75 21.43 -14.81
CA CYS A 21 -15.66 20.29 -14.92
C CYS A 21 -15.14 19.14 -14.06
N LYS A 22 -15.91 18.81 -13.05
CA LYS A 22 -15.89 17.58 -12.25
C LYS A 22 -15.30 16.40 -13.03
N THR A 23 -14.06 16.05 -12.77
CA THR A 23 -13.47 14.76 -13.12
C THR A 23 -13.88 13.71 -12.05
N GLY A 24 -15.18 13.66 -11.76
CA GLY A 24 -15.74 12.69 -10.85
C GLY A 24 -16.55 11.66 -11.62
N ASN A 25 -16.15 10.41 -11.63
CA ASN A 25 -16.88 9.21 -12.06
C ASN A 25 -17.01 8.86 -13.55
N SER A 26 -16.70 9.72 -14.53
CA SER A 26 -16.77 9.30 -15.94
C SER A 26 -15.56 8.47 -16.40
N GLU A 27 -14.44 8.56 -15.73
CA GLU A 27 -13.18 7.88 -16.09
C GLU A 27 -13.18 6.38 -15.75
N ARG A 28 -14.03 5.92 -14.82
CA ARG A 28 -14.13 4.49 -14.47
C ARG A 28 -14.79 3.63 -15.56
N ASN A 29 -15.21 4.22 -16.68
CA ASN A 29 -15.88 3.53 -17.78
C ASN A 29 -14.94 3.00 -18.87
N LEU A 30 -13.63 2.90 -18.62
CA LEU A 30 -12.75 2.22 -19.55
C LEU A 30 -13.17 0.74 -19.71
N PRO A 31 -13.19 0.20 -20.95
CA PRO A 31 -13.46 -1.20 -21.14
C PRO A 31 -12.43 -2.06 -20.40
N ALA A 32 -12.90 -3.08 -19.71
CA ALA A 32 -12.01 -3.98 -18.98
C ALA A 32 -11.24 -4.89 -19.95
N ILE A 33 -9.95 -5.03 -19.72
CA ILE A 33 -9.09 -6.00 -20.38
C ILE A 33 -9.12 -7.27 -19.51
N HIS A 34 -9.58 -8.38 -20.10
CA HIS A 34 -9.61 -9.65 -19.41
C HIS A 34 -8.22 -10.27 -19.35
N LEU A 35 -7.79 -10.63 -18.15
CA LEU A 35 -6.54 -11.33 -17.89
C LEU A 35 -6.83 -12.76 -17.47
N LYS A 36 -6.09 -13.70 -18.06
CA LYS A 36 -6.13 -15.11 -17.71
C LYS A 36 -4.98 -15.44 -16.77
N GLY A 37 -5.31 -16.01 -15.61
CA GLY A 37 -4.35 -16.39 -14.60
C GLY A 37 -3.81 -17.80 -14.81
N THR A 38 -2.61 -18.00 -14.29
CA THR A 38 -1.97 -19.31 -14.13
C THR A 38 -1.71 -19.57 -12.66
N ILE A 39 -2.27 -20.63 -12.12
CA ILE A 39 -2.04 -21.02 -10.73
C ILE A 39 -0.59 -21.50 -10.59
N LEU A 40 0.13 -20.92 -9.63
CA LEU A 40 1.44 -21.36 -9.21
C LEU A 40 1.28 -22.36 -8.07
N GLN A 41 1.63 -23.63 -8.33
CA GLN A 41 1.46 -24.71 -7.38
C GLN A 41 2.59 -24.74 -6.35
N PRO A 42 2.32 -24.48 -5.06
CA PRO A 42 3.32 -24.60 -4.02
C PRO A 42 3.64 -26.08 -3.71
N ASP A 43 4.88 -26.40 -3.39
CA ASP A 43 5.32 -27.70 -2.91
C ASP A 43 5.02 -27.91 -1.41
N SER A 44 4.51 -26.89 -0.74
CA SER A 44 4.17 -26.86 0.67
C SER A 44 2.94 -25.96 0.89
N ILE A 45 2.34 -26.04 2.07
CA ILE A 45 1.19 -25.20 2.44
C ILE A 45 1.64 -23.74 2.50
N LEU A 46 1.00 -22.86 1.73
CA LEU A 46 1.18 -21.42 1.85
C LEU A 46 0.56 -20.94 3.16
N LEU A 47 1.38 -20.44 4.08
CA LEU A 47 0.93 -19.95 5.38
C LEU A 47 0.79 -18.42 5.44
N GLY A 48 1.05 -17.75 4.34
CA GLY A 48 1.02 -16.30 4.25
C GLY A 48 -0.18 -15.78 3.46
N HIS A 49 -0.61 -14.57 3.73
CA HIS A 49 -1.81 -13.97 3.11
C HIS A 49 -1.50 -13.03 1.95
N LYS A 50 -0.23 -12.72 1.65
CA LYS A 50 0.17 -11.85 0.55
C LYS A 50 1.56 -12.21 0.01
N VAL A 51 1.87 -11.78 -1.19
CA VAL A 51 3.25 -11.70 -1.70
C VAL A 51 3.75 -10.30 -1.43
N VAL A 52 4.93 -10.15 -0.81
CA VAL A 52 5.47 -8.82 -0.42
C VAL A 52 6.65 -8.37 -1.26
N ALA A 53 7.34 -9.31 -1.92
CA ALA A 53 8.45 -8.98 -2.81
C ALA A 53 8.66 -10.06 -3.87
N ILE A 54 9.24 -9.64 -4.99
CA ILE A 54 9.78 -10.52 -6.04
C ILE A 54 11.26 -10.19 -6.18
N VAL A 55 12.11 -11.16 -5.87
CA VAL A 55 13.57 -11.01 -5.95
C VAL A 55 14.12 -12.10 -6.84
N ASP A 56 14.77 -11.73 -7.94
CA ASP A 56 15.10 -12.66 -9.02
C ASP A 56 13.85 -13.43 -9.46
N SER A 57 13.90 -14.76 -9.42
CA SER A 57 12.76 -15.65 -9.67
C SER A 57 12.15 -16.20 -8.37
N HIS A 58 12.20 -15.44 -7.29
CA HIS A 58 11.67 -15.86 -5.99
C HIS A 58 10.57 -14.93 -5.51
N LEU A 59 9.54 -15.52 -4.90
CA LEU A 59 8.48 -14.81 -4.17
C LEU A 59 8.79 -14.82 -2.68
N VAL A 60 8.68 -13.67 -2.03
CA VAL A 60 8.79 -13.52 -0.58
C VAL A 60 7.37 -13.42 -0.02
N VAL A 61 7.02 -14.35 0.86
CA VAL A 61 5.67 -14.50 1.42
C VAL A 61 5.76 -14.48 2.94
N PRO A 62 5.10 -13.53 3.64
CA PRO A 62 5.07 -13.54 5.10
C PRO A 62 4.34 -14.77 5.62
N THR A 63 4.76 -15.28 6.77
CA THR A 63 4.17 -16.46 7.39
C THR A 63 3.79 -16.20 8.84
N TRP A 64 2.64 -16.74 9.29
CA TRP A 64 2.11 -16.51 10.63
C TRP A 64 2.50 -17.58 11.65
N LYS A 65 2.74 -18.80 11.18
CA LYS A 65 2.79 -19.99 12.03
C LYS A 65 4.18 -20.60 12.18
N ASN A 66 5.20 -20.04 11.48
CA ASN A 66 6.55 -20.56 11.49
C ASN A 66 7.45 -19.86 12.51
N GLU A 67 8.59 -20.45 12.78
CA GLU A 67 9.71 -19.82 13.53
C GLU A 67 10.32 -18.63 12.78
N TYR A 68 9.96 -18.45 11.50
CA TYR A 68 10.43 -17.39 10.63
C TYR A 68 9.28 -16.46 10.24
N LEU A 69 9.61 -15.24 9.86
CA LEU A 69 8.64 -14.24 9.43
C LEU A 69 8.26 -14.39 7.96
N TYR A 70 9.16 -14.92 7.13
CA TYR A 70 8.94 -15.07 5.68
C TYR A 70 9.42 -16.42 5.17
N ASP A 71 8.63 -16.97 4.27
CA ASP A 71 9.03 -18.06 3.38
C ASP A 71 9.44 -17.45 2.02
N VAL A 72 10.52 -17.99 1.43
CA VAL A 72 11.04 -17.56 0.13
C VAL A 72 10.91 -18.72 -0.85
N TYR A 73 10.00 -18.59 -1.80
CA TYR A 73 9.71 -19.60 -2.80
C TYR A 73 10.40 -19.31 -4.11
N LYS A 74 11.11 -20.28 -4.66
CA LYS A 74 11.66 -20.21 -6.02
C LYS A 74 10.58 -20.59 -7.04
N MET A 75 10.36 -19.72 -8.03
CA MET A 75 9.50 -20.03 -9.17
C MET A 75 10.22 -20.91 -10.18
N LYS A 76 9.57 -22.01 -10.58
CA LYS A 76 10.05 -22.92 -11.64
C LYS A 76 8.88 -23.34 -12.52
N GLY A 77 8.72 -22.68 -13.66
CA GLY A 77 7.51 -22.82 -14.46
C GLY A 77 6.29 -22.35 -13.66
N ASP A 78 5.32 -23.25 -13.48
CA ASP A 78 4.10 -23.00 -12.69
C ASP A 78 4.20 -23.59 -11.27
N SER A 79 5.38 -23.93 -10.80
CA SER A 79 5.61 -24.46 -9.46
C SER A 79 6.33 -23.47 -8.58
N LEU A 80 5.96 -23.47 -7.27
CA LEU A 80 6.65 -22.74 -6.21
C LEU A 80 7.34 -23.73 -5.29
N LEU A 81 8.65 -23.65 -5.22
CA LEU A 81 9.49 -24.51 -4.38
C LEU A 81 9.97 -23.72 -3.18
N LEU A 82 9.65 -24.15 -1.95
CA LEU A 82 10.18 -23.52 -0.75
C LEU A 82 11.71 -23.65 -0.75
N ASN A 83 12.39 -22.52 -0.90
CA ASN A 83 13.83 -22.47 -1.07
C ASN A 83 14.57 -22.03 0.18
N ASN A 84 14.04 -20.98 0.85
CA ASN A 84 14.65 -20.38 2.03
C ASN A 84 13.59 -19.84 2.98
N ARG A 85 14.03 -19.44 4.19
CA ARG A 85 13.25 -18.71 5.18
C ARG A 85 14.03 -17.51 5.66
N LEU A 86 13.34 -16.39 5.88
CA LEU A 86 13.97 -15.12 6.18
C LEU A 86 13.46 -14.59 7.53
N ILE A 87 14.38 -14.10 8.36
CA ILE A 87 14.18 -13.51 9.69
C ILE A 87 13.48 -14.44 10.67
N SER A 88 14.23 -14.92 11.65
CA SER A 88 13.70 -15.69 12.77
C SER A 88 12.83 -14.83 13.69
N ARG A 89 11.79 -15.43 14.24
CA ARG A 89 10.98 -14.82 15.30
C ARG A 89 11.71 -14.85 16.62
N GLY A 90 11.85 -13.68 17.26
CA GLY A 90 12.50 -13.58 18.56
C GLY A 90 12.93 -12.16 18.88
N GLN A 91 13.82 -12.03 19.87
CA GLN A 91 14.34 -10.76 20.37
C GLN A 91 15.87 -10.64 20.22
N GLY A 92 16.51 -11.60 19.56
CA GLY A 92 17.94 -11.60 19.26
C GLY A 92 18.35 -10.49 18.29
N PRO A 93 19.66 -10.35 18.01
CA PRO A 93 20.19 -9.22 17.21
C PRO A 93 19.55 -9.09 15.83
N TYR A 94 19.26 -10.20 15.15
CA TYR A 94 18.70 -10.27 13.81
C TYR A 94 17.29 -10.89 13.76
N GLU A 95 16.58 -10.86 14.90
CA GLU A 95 15.25 -11.40 15.07
C GLU A 95 14.23 -10.28 15.25
N LEU A 96 13.00 -10.52 14.87
CA LEU A 96 11.84 -9.64 15.05
C LEU A 96 10.65 -10.46 15.57
N THR A 97 9.76 -9.84 16.35
CA THR A 97 8.56 -10.54 16.86
C THR A 97 7.41 -10.49 15.88
N VAL A 98 7.26 -9.36 15.20
CA VAL A 98 6.32 -9.10 14.10
C VAL A 98 7.07 -8.36 13.00
N SER A 99 6.45 -8.23 11.84
CA SER A 99 7.03 -7.43 10.77
C SER A 99 5.97 -6.61 10.06
N GLU A 100 6.33 -5.37 9.80
CA GLU A 100 5.79 -4.57 8.72
C GLU A 100 6.88 -4.50 7.66
N GLU A 101 6.50 -4.67 6.41
CA GLU A 101 7.45 -4.73 5.32
C GLU A 101 7.14 -3.72 4.23
N MET A 102 8.17 -3.22 3.60
CA MET A 102 8.12 -2.49 2.36
C MET A 102 9.25 -2.93 1.44
N TYR A 103 8.89 -3.23 0.21
CA TYR A 103 9.82 -3.57 -0.86
C TYR A 103 9.88 -2.44 -1.88
N ASP A 104 11.07 -1.86 -2.06
CA ASP A 104 11.33 -0.92 -3.15
C ASP A 104 11.78 -1.72 -4.38
N VAL A 105 10.86 -1.87 -5.30
CA VAL A 105 10.99 -2.72 -6.49
C VAL A 105 12.18 -2.32 -7.37
N LEU A 106 12.51 -1.02 -7.49
CA LEU A 106 13.61 -0.58 -8.35
C LEU A 106 14.97 -0.67 -7.71
N SER A 107 15.09 -0.23 -6.46
CA SER A 107 16.38 -0.31 -5.77
C SER A 107 16.70 -1.72 -5.29
N GLY A 108 15.73 -2.63 -5.37
CA GLY A 108 15.84 -3.96 -4.81
C GLY A 108 16.01 -3.96 -3.30
N ARG A 109 15.69 -2.87 -2.59
CA ARG A 109 15.84 -2.78 -1.14
C ARG A 109 14.55 -3.19 -0.45
N PHE A 110 14.71 -3.95 0.63
CA PHE A 110 13.63 -4.46 1.43
C PHE A 110 13.75 -3.95 2.86
N VAL A 111 12.81 -3.11 3.27
CA VAL A 111 12.72 -2.63 4.64
C VAL A 111 11.78 -3.55 5.40
N ILE A 112 12.26 -4.08 6.51
CA ILE A 112 11.46 -4.85 7.45
C ILE A 112 11.64 -4.21 8.82
N TYR A 113 10.54 -3.94 9.52
CA TYR A 113 10.64 -3.42 10.87
C TYR A 113 9.54 -3.96 11.77
N ASP A 114 9.85 -3.98 13.07
CA ASP A 114 8.96 -4.36 14.14
C ASP A 114 8.55 -3.11 14.92
N CYS A 115 7.29 -2.69 14.73
CA CYS A 115 6.77 -1.50 15.38
C CYS A 115 6.69 -1.63 16.90
N ASN A 116 6.56 -2.86 17.44
CA ASN A 116 6.51 -3.11 18.86
C ASN A 116 7.89 -3.03 19.51
N MET A 117 8.92 -3.50 18.81
CA MET A 117 10.31 -3.45 19.28
C MET A 117 11.02 -2.13 18.95
N GLY A 118 10.46 -1.33 18.05
CA GLY A 118 11.11 -0.15 17.48
C GLY A 118 12.43 -0.49 16.79
N LYS A 119 12.50 -1.65 16.13
CA LYS A 119 13.70 -2.22 15.52
C LYS A 119 13.41 -2.63 14.10
N GLY A 120 14.36 -2.43 13.20
CA GLY A 120 14.19 -2.83 11.82
C GLY A 120 15.51 -2.95 11.07
N PHE A 121 15.40 -3.47 9.86
CA PHE A 121 16.52 -3.72 8.97
C PHE A 121 16.21 -3.25 7.55
N LEU A 122 17.23 -2.73 6.91
CA LEU A 122 17.28 -2.53 5.47
C LEU A 122 18.12 -3.67 4.87
N LEU A 123 17.51 -4.44 4.00
CA LEU A 123 18.12 -5.56 3.30
C LEU A 123 18.36 -5.16 1.84
N GLU A 124 19.51 -5.55 1.30
CA GLU A 124 19.77 -5.48 -0.15
C GLU A 124 19.08 -6.67 -0.81
N GLY A 125 18.07 -6.41 -1.64
CA GLY A 125 17.21 -7.41 -2.26
C GLY A 125 17.37 -7.48 -3.78
N ASP A 126 18.54 -7.04 -4.32
CA ASP A 126 18.88 -7.19 -5.74
C ASP A 126 19.19 -8.65 -6.10
N SER A 127 19.44 -9.52 -5.12
CA SER A 127 19.50 -10.96 -5.25
C SER A 127 19.09 -11.66 -3.96
N VAL A 128 18.56 -12.89 -4.08
CA VAL A 128 18.20 -13.70 -2.91
C VAL A 128 19.40 -13.97 -2.02
N GLY A 129 20.60 -14.20 -2.60
CA GLY A 129 21.82 -14.42 -1.84
C GLY A 129 22.17 -13.25 -0.91
N LYS A 130 22.08 -12.02 -1.40
CA LYS A 130 22.33 -10.83 -0.59
C LYS A 130 21.22 -10.60 0.44
N MET A 131 19.97 -10.79 0.05
CA MET A 131 18.83 -10.67 0.96
C MET A 131 18.94 -11.63 2.13
N MET A 132 19.48 -12.83 1.93
CA MET A 132 19.67 -13.85 2.96
C MET A 132 20.92 -13.66 3.81
N ASP A 133 21.86 -12.82 3.38
CA ASP A 133 23.10 -12.56 4.11
C ASP A 133 22.90 -11.47 5.18
N TYR A 134 22.65 -11.90 6.43
CA TYR A 134 22.44 -10.98 7.55
C TYR A 134 23.64 -10.07 7.84
N THR A 135 24.85 -10.39 7.35
CA THR A 135 26.03 -9.53 7.50
C THR A 135 25.95 -8.26 6.66
N LEU A 136 25.10 -8.26 5.63
CA LEU A 136 24.84 -7.12 4.77
C LEU A 136 23.63 -6.28 5.26
N TRP A 137 22.89 -6.76 6.25
CA TRP A 137 21.73 -6.04 6.76
C TRP A 137 22.15 -4.79 7.52
N LYS A 138 21.54 -3.66 7.16
CA LYS A 138 21.75 -2.40 7.88
C LYS A 138 20.66 -2.21 8.91
N SER A 139 21.04 -2.06 10.18
CA SER A 139 20.08 -1.71 11.22
C SER A 139 19.51 -0.31 10.95
N LEU A 140 18.21 -0.16 11.08
CA LEU A 140 17.52 1.13 11.02
C LEU A 140 17.65 1.93 12.33
N GLY A 141 18.35 1.37 13.33
CA GLY A 141 18.44 1.93 14.66
C GLY A 141 17.20 1.63 15.51
N LYS A 142 17.10 2.28 16.65
CA LYS A 142 15.91 2.24 17.49
C LYS A 142 15.07 3.48 17.21
N PHE A 143 13.83 3.27 16.80
CA PHE A 143 12.86 4.36 16.74
C PHE A 143 12.49 4.79 18.16
N HIS A 144 12.38 6.09 18.38
CA HIS A 144 12.08 6.62 19.72
C HIS A 144 10.68 6.18 20.19
N ASN A 145 10.55 5.82 21.46
CA ASN A 145 9.31 5.37 22.09
C ASN A 145 8.17 6.40 22.10
N GLU A 146 8.45 7.65 21.71
CA GLU A 146 7.49 8.75 21.74
C GLU A 146 6.62 8.82 20.47
N VAL A 147 7.04 8.13 19.40
CA VAL A 147 6.35 8.15 18.10
C VAL A 147 6.07 6.72 17.67
N TYR A 148 4.81 6.37 17.55
CA TYR A 148 4.44 5.07 16.98
C TYR A 148 4.45 5.17 15.45
N ILE A 149 5.37 4.45 14.80
CA ILE A 149 5.49 4.40 13.35
C ILE A 149 4.74 3.16 12.86
N SER A 150 3.70 3.37 12.05
CA SER A 150 2.88 2.31 11.49
C SER A 150 3.37 1.87 10.10
N LYS A 151 3.86 2.80 9.28
CA LYS A 151 4.38 2.54 7.93
C LYS A 151 5.63 3.36 7.67
N MET A 152 6.50 2.86 6.78
CA MET A 152 7.65 3.63 6.30
C MET A 152 8.00 3.27 4.86
N VAL A 153 8.56 4.24 4.13
CA VAL A 153 9.09 4.06 2.79
C VAL A 153 10.45 4.74 2.64
N ILE A 154 11.34 4.15 1.87
CA ILE A 154 12.67 4.71 1.58
C ILE A 154 12.49 5.96 0.72
N GLU A 155 12.97 7.12 1.20
CA GLU A 155 13.03 8.35 0.44
C GLU A 155 14.40 8.50 -0.24
N THR A 156 15.47 8.33 0.55
CA THR A 156 16.87 8.35 0.11
C THR A 156 17.67 7.29 0.87
N ASP A 157 18.99 7.20 0.62
CA ASP A 157 19.87 6.27 1.35
C ASP A 157 19.95 6.54 2.86
N SER A 158 19.56 7.74 3.29
CA SER A 158 19.65 8.16 4.70
C SER A 158 18.32 8.59 5.30
N THR A 159 17.24 8.61 4.53
CA THR A 159 15.93 9.07 5.01
C THR A 159 14.81 8.12 4.60
N VAL A 160 13.85 7.96 5.48
CA VAL A 160 12.57 7.30 5.21
C VAL A 160 11.43 8.26 5.50
N VAL A 161 10.39 8.19 4.69
CA VAL A 161 9.09 8.81 5.01
C VAL A 161 8.30 7.80 5.84
N THR A 162 7.66 8.28 6.90
CA THR A 162 6.93 7.45 7.86
C THR A 162 5.48 7.90 7.97
N ALA A 163 4.57 6.95 8.12
CA ALA A 163 3.26 7.24 8.69
C ALA A 163 3.33 6.95 10.19
N PHE A 164 2.81 7.86 11.02
CA PHE A 164 2.99 7.82 12.46
C PHE A 164 1.75 8.28 13.22
N MET A 165 1.71 7.95 14.51
CA MET A 165 0.74 8.46 15.46
C MET A 165 1.48 9.10 16.63
N GLN A 166 1.18 10.37 16.88
CA GLN A 166 1.72 11.15 17.99
C GLN A 166 0.72 12.26 18.36
N ASP A 167 0.31 12.31 19.61
CA ASP A 167 -0.65 13.30 20.06
C ASP A 167 -0.12 14.74 19.91
N GLY A 168 -1.04 15.69 19.69
CA GLY A 168 -0.74 17.11 19.55
C GLY A 168 -0.26 17.56 18.17
N PHE A 169 -0.28 16.71 17.15
CA PHE A 169 0.13 17.07 15.79
C PHE A 169 -0.97 16.82 14.77
N LYS A 170 -1.39 17.86 14.03
CA LYS A 170 -2.24 17.76 12.82
C LYS A 170 -1.44 17.28 11.62
N ALA A 171 -0.80 16.13 11.75
CA ALA A 171 -0.04 15.46 10.71
C ALA A 171 0.03 13.97 11.05
N PHE A 172 0.09 13.12 10.05
CA PHE A 172 0.30 11.68 10.22
C PHE A 172 1.48 11.17 9.38
N LEU A 173 2.17 12.08 8.69
CA LEU A 173 3.38 11.77 7.95
C LEU A 173 4.57 12.53 8.52
N GLY A 174 5.71 11.86 8.52
CA GLY A 174 6.97 12.39 8.99
C GLY A 174 8.15 11.91 8.15
N ARG A 175 9.33 12.47 8.42
CA ARG A 175 10.59 12.03 7.85
C ARG A 175 11.52 11.61 8.97
N TYR A 176 12.08 10.42 8.88
CA TYR A 176 13.07 9.91 9.83
C TYR A 176 14.43 9.80 9.17
N ASN A 177 15.45 10.37 9.79
CA ASN A 177 16.83 10.31 9.32
C ASN A 177 17.53 9.10 9.95
N LEU A 178 17.92 8.13 9.14
CA LEU A 178 18.53 6.86 9.56
C LEU A 178 19.89 7.04 10.24
N ASN A 179 20.64 8.11 9.88
CA ASN A 179 21.97 8.35 10.43
C ASN A 179 21.94 9.06 11.79
N THR A 180 20.94 9.92 12.00
CA THR A 180 20.86 10.76 13.21
C THR A 180 19.78 10.33 14.18
N GLY A 181 18.87 9.45 13.76
CA GLY A 181 17.70 9.05 14.54
C GLY A 181 16.67 10.16 14.74
N LYS A 182 16.77 11.27 14.00
CA LYS A 182 15.84 12.40 14.14
C LYS A 182 14.59 12.20 13.30
N HIS A 183 13.45 12.41 13.94
CA HIS A 183 12.14 12.47 13.30
C HIS A 183 11.73 13.92 13.10
N SER A 184 11.15 14.25 11.96
CA SER A 184 10.59 15.56 11.63
C SER A 184 9.20 15.39 11.02
N ILE A 185 8.30 16.32 11.34
CA ILE A 185 6.92 16.28 10.87
C ILE A 185 6.84 16.82 9.44
N LEU A 186 6.02 16.18 8.61
CA LEU A 186 5.62 16.65 7.28
C LEU A 186 4.20 17.21 7.37
N TYR A 187 4.03 18.46 6.98
CA TYR A 187 2.75 19.16 7.03
C TYR A 187 2.14 19.30 5.63
N GLY A 188 0.84 19.60 5.56
CA GLY A 188 0.13 19.91 4.31
C GLY A 188 -0.87 18.85 3.85
N LEU A 189 -0.77 17.62 4.34
CA LEU A 189 -1.77 16.58 4.10
C LEU A 189 -2.50 16.27 5.40
N TRP A 190 -3.76 16.68 5.47
CA TRP A 190 -4.67 16.38 6.56
C TRP A 190 -6.07 16.23 5.98
N PRO A 191 -6.51 14.99 5.71
CA PRO A 191 -7.77 14.72 5.01
C PRO A 191 -8.95 15.43 5.67
N ASP A 192 -9.74 16.16 4.89
CA ASP A 192 -10.94 16.83 5.34
C ASP A 192 -12.13 15.87 5.21
N ASP A 193 -12.28 15.03 6.21
CA ASP A 193 -13.32 13.99 6.31
C ASP A 193 -14.49 14.40 7.21
N GLY A 194 -14.51 15.66 7.65
CA GLY A 194 -15.55 16.20 8.52
C GLY A 194 -15.42 15.79 10.00
N PHE A 195 -14.39 15.05 10.39
CA PHE A 195 -14.18 14.66 11.78
C PHE A 195 -13.56 15.81 12.60
N GLU A 196 -14.22 16.18 13.69
CA GLU A 196 -13.83 17.26 14.62
C GLU A 196 -13.38 16.70 15.99
N GLY A 197 -12.61 15.66 16.03
CA GLY A 197 -12.12 15.05 17.26
C GLY A 197 -10.62 15.21 17.48
N SER A 198 -10.07 14.35 18.32
CA SER A 198 -8.63 14.29 18.61
C SER A 198 -7.81 14.03 17.36
N ASP A 199 -6.69 14.77 17.20
CA ASP A 199 -5.75 14.55 16.12
C ASP A 199 -5.19 13.11 16.13
N TYR A 200 -4.98 12.54 17.30
CA TYR A 200 -4.52 11.16 17.46
C TYR A 200 -5.50 10.13 16.87
N VAL A 201 -6.80 10.31 17.11
CA VAL A 201 -7.85 9.46 16.53
C VAL A 201 -7.83 9.52 15.01
N LYS A 202 -7.71 10.73 14.44
CA LYS A 202 -7.61 10.91 12.99
C LYS A 202 -6.34 10.29 12.40
N GLN A 203 -5.21 10.43 13.10
CA GLN A 203 -3.96 9.75 12.72
C GLN A 203 -4.15 8.23 12.66
N THR A 204 -4.85 7.64 13.64
CA THR A 204 -5.13 6.19 13.67
C THR A 204 -5.85 5.72 12.40
N VAL A 205 -6.75 6.53 11.87
CA VAL A 205 -7.50 6.22 10.64
C VAL A 205 -6.60 6.24 9.40
N TYR A 206 -5.71 7.21 9.29
CA TYR A 206 -4.94 7.44 8.07
C TYR A 206 -3.51 6.88 8.12
N ALA A 207 -2.88 6.80 9.29
CA ALA A 207 -1.53 6.25 9.41
C ALA A 207 -1.47 4.72 9.22
N ASN A 208 -2.58 4.01 9.43
CA ASN A 208 -2.65 2.54 9.27
C ASN A 208 -2.95 2.07 7.84
N GLY A 209 -3.22 2.98 6.92
CA GLY A 209 -3.37 2.66 5.50
C GLY A 209 -2.04 2.35 4.81
N SER A 210 -2.04 2.35 3.48
CA SER A 210 -0.80 2.18 2.71
C SER A 210 -0.03 3.49 2.63
N LEU A 211 1.30 3.40 2.70
CA LEU A 211 2.23 4.46 2.33
C LEU A 211 3.21 3.86 1.32
N LEU A 212 3.19 4.37 0.10
CA LEU A 212 3.99 3.87 -1.00
C LEU A 212 4.73 5.03 -1.70
N LYS A 213 5.81 4.71 -2.41
CA LYS A 213 6.60 5.69 -3.15
C LYS A 213 6.82 5.24 -4.59
N CYS A 214 6.76 6.17 -5.52
CA CYS A 214 7.25 5.95 -6.87
C CYS A 214 8.75 5.63 -6.82
N PRO A 215 9.20 4.50 -7.36
CA PRO A 215 10.58 4.09 -7.22
C PRO A 215 11.61 5.12 -7.73
N ASP A 216 11.34 5.81 -8.84
CA ASP A 216 12.25 6.72 -9.54
C ASP A 216 11.90 8.22 -9.44
N LYS A 217 10.79 8.57 -8.76
CA LYS A 217 10.32 9.95 -8.66
C LYS A 217 10.07 10.34 -7.22
N ASN A 218 10.08 11.65 -6.95
CA ASN A 218 9.66 12.22 -5.67
C ASN A 218 8.13 12.31 -5.61
N LEU A 219 7.45 11.16 -5.81
CA LEU A 219 6.02 11.01 -5.72
C LEU A 219 5.71 9.90 -4.72
N PHE A 220 4.73 10.15 -3.89
CA PHE A 220 4.28 9.26 -2.83
C PHE A 220 2.78 9.09 -2.94
N LEU A 221 2.29 8.02 -2.32
CA LEU A 221 0.87 7.72 -2.24
C LEU A 221 0.52 7.30 -0.83
N VAL A 222 -0.62 7.78 -0.34
CA VAL A 222 -1.25 7.26 0.88
C VAL A 222 -2.64 6.76 0.58
N SER A 223 -3.07 5.74 1.32
CA SER A 223 -4.47 5.31 1.36
C SER A 223 -4.96 5.20 2.80
N SER A 224 -6.27 5.23 3.01
CA SER A 224 -6.87 4.86 4.29
C SER A 224 -6.98 3.33 4.42
N GLN A 225 -7.06 2.85 5.66
CA GLN A 225 -7.29 1.42 5.95
C GLN A 225 -8.72 0.98 5.62
N MET A 226 -9.68 1.84 5.90
CA MET A 226 -11.10 1.66 5.59
C MET A 226 -11.59 2.80 4.73
N GLY A 227 -12.73 2.64 4.06
CA GLY A 227 -13.15 3.53 3.00
C GLY A 227 -12.32 3.27 1.74
N GLN A 228 -12.38 4.19 0.79
CA GLN A 228 -11.58 4.13 -0.43
C GLN A 228 -10.99 5.52 -0.68
N TYR A 229 -10.05 5.93 0.16
CA TYR A 229 -9.29 7.16 0.01
C TYR A 229 -7.89 6.85 -0.45
N VAL A 230 -7.45 7.48 -1.56
CA VAL A 230 -6.10 7.36 -2.12
C VAL A 230 -5.68 8.70 -2.67
N GLU A 231 -4.54 9.21 -2.21
CA GLU A 231 -4.00 10.49 -2.66
C GLU A 231 -2.52 10.39 -3.00
N ILE A 232 -2.16 10.94 -4.16
CA ILE A 232 -0.78 11.10 -4.64
C ILE A 232 -0.28 12.47 -4.20
N PHE A 233 0.94 12.52 -3.69
CA PHE A 233 1.60 13.76 -3.26
C PHE A 233 3.10 13.74 -3.56
N ARG A 234 3.72 14.90 -3.47
CA ARG A 234 5.18 15.06 -3.46
C ARG A 234 5.61 15.81 -2.21
N ILE A 235 6.87 15.66 -1.84
CA ILE A 235 7.44 16.35 -0.68
C ILE A 235 8.39 17.45 -1.21
N GLU A 236 8.08 18.70 -0.85
CA GLU A 236 8.91 19.87 -1.15
C GLU A 236 9.38 20.47 0.17
N GLN A 237 10.67 20.37 0.46
CA GLN A 237 11.26 20.71 1.76
C GLN A 237 10.63 19.84 2.89
N ASN A 238 9.78 20.40 3.72
CA ASN A 238 9.01 19.67 4.76
C ASN A 238 7.50 19.85 4.57
N GLN A 239 7.07 20.22 3.37
CA GLN A 239 5.67 20.37 3.02
C GLN A 239 5.24 19.28 2.06
N ILE A 240 4.05 18.76 2.30
CA ILE A 240 3.38 17.84 1.38
C ILE A 240 2.57 18.68 0.40
N VAL A 241 2.81 18.44 -0.88
CA VAL A 241 2.08 19.08 -1.96
C VAL A 241 1.23 18.04 -2.66
N PRO A 242 -0.11 18.10 -2.55
CA PRO A 242 -1.01 17.20 -3.25
C PRO A 242 -0.81 17.26 -4.76
N VAL A 243 -0.90 16.12 -5.43
CA VAL A 243 -0.81 15.99 -6.88
C VAL A 243 -2.14 15.56 -7.46
N SER A 244 -2.70 14.46 -6.99
CA SER A 244 -3.97 13.94 -7.49
C SER A 244 -4.63 13.03 -6.44
N LYS A 245 -5.95 12.96 -6.50
CA LYS A 245 -6.75 12.05 -5.68
C LYS A 245 -7.37 11.00 -6.59
N LEU A 246 -7.05 9.71 -6.36
CA LEU A 246 -7.56 8.60 -7.17
C LEU A 246 -8.92 8.13 -6.69
N PHE A 247 -9.10 8.13 -5.37
CA PHE A 247 -10.33 7.79 -4.68
C PHE A 247 -10.55 8.77 -3.53
N ASP A 248 -11.78 9.18 -3.30
CA ASP A 248 -12.17 10.21 -2.34
C ASP A 248 -13.28 9.78 -1.37
N LEU A 249 -13.54 8.48 -1.27
CA LEU A 249 -14.49 7.95 -0.30
C LEU A 249 -13.83 7.82 1.07
N TYR A 250 -13.99 8.86 1.88
CA TYR A 250 -13.44 8.89 3.24
C TYR A 250 -14.08 7.84 4.14
N PRO A 251 -13.30 7.24 5.07
CA PRO A 251 -13.84 6.35 6.09
C PRO A 251 -14.81 7.10 7.02
N GLN A 252 -15.91 6.46 7.37
CA GLN A 252 -16.83 6.91 8.38
C GLN A 252 -16.53 6.22 9.71
N TYR A 253 -16.31 6.97 10.77
CA TYR A 253 -15.90 6.44 12.06
C TYR A 253 -16.35 7.31 13.23
N GLU A 254 -16.37 6.70 14.40
CA GLU A 254 -16.66 7.34 15.68
C GLU A 254 -15.54 7.01 16.66
N VAL A 255 -15.37 7.86 17.67
CA VAL A 255 -14.48 7.57 18.78
C VAL A 255 -15.14 6.56 19.72
N ALA A 256 -14.42 5.50 20.06
CA ALA A 256 -14.89 4.53 21.04
C ALA A 256 -14.95 5.16 22.45
N ASN A 257 -15.61 4.47 23.40
CA ASN A 257 -15.86 4.99 24.76
C ASN A 257 -14.57 5.32 25.54
N ASP A 258 -13.43 4.79 25.15
CA ASP A 258 -12.12 5.07 25.74
C ASP A 258 -11.49 6.38 25.27
N GLY A 259 -12.08 7.04 24.27
CA GLY A 259 -11.58 8.29 23.70
C GLY A 259 -10.34 8.17 22.81
N LEU A 260 -9.83 6.97 22.59
CA LEU A 260 -8.58 6.69 21.87
C LEU A 260 -8.79 5.80 20.64
N ASN A 261 -9.62 4.78 20.78
CA ASN A 261 -9.87 3.83 19.71
C ASN A 261 -10.95 4.30 18.74
N VAL A 262 -10.85 3.81 17.52
CA VAL A 262 -11.77 4.11 16.43
C VAL A 262 -12.76 2.97 16.26
N ARG A 263 -14.03 3.29 16.11
CA ARG A 263 -15.07 2.39 15.66
C ARG A 263 -15.52 2.79 14.27
N TYR A 264 -15.21 1.98 13.28
CA TYR A 264 -15.67 2.21 11.92
C TYR A 264 -17.16 1.89 11.77
N SER A 265 -17.86 2.68 10.95
CA SER A 265 -19.21 2.35 10.51
C SER A 265 -19.23 1.03 9.75
N ARG A 266 -20.28 0.24 9.92
CA ARG A 266 -20.45 -1.03 9.18
C ARG A 266 -20.68 -0.81 7.68
N ASP A 267 -21.21 0.35 7.31
CA ASP A 267 -21.46 0.72 5.90
C ASP A 267 -20.18 1.16 5.17
N ASN A 268 -19.04 1.29 5.89
CA ASN A 268 -17.78 1.59 5.22
C ASN A 268 -17.48 0.54 4.17
N MET A 269 -17.10 1.02 2.98
CA MET A 269 -16.35 0.17 2.06
C MET A 269 -15.09 -0.30 2.76
N ARG A 270 -14.71 -1.54 2.55
CA ARG A 270 -13.42 -2.06 2.96
C ARG A 270 -12.33 -1.33 2.17
N GLY A 271 -11.09 -1.48 2.56
CA GLY A 271 -9.99 -0.71 2.00
C GLY A 271 -9.64 -1.05 0.55
N LEU A 272 -8.40 -0.88 0.26
CA LEU A 272 -7.81 -1.05 -1.06
C LEU A 272 -6.49 -1.80 -0.88
N ASP A 273 -6.18 -2.74 -1.78
CA ASP A 273 -4.80 -3.20 -1.93
C ASP A 273 -4.14 -2.44 -3.09
N ILE A 274 -2.91 -2.01 -2.90
CA ILE A 274 -2.22 -1.14 -3.85
C ILE A 274 -0.80 -1.62 -4.04
N CYS A 275 -0.40 -1.75 -5.31
CA CYS A 275 0.98 -1.98 -5.70
C CYS A 275 1.43 -0.88 -6.66
N VAL A 276 2.70 -0.52 -6.62
CA VAL A 276 3.25 0.54 -7.47
C VAL A 276 4.50 0.09 -8.21
N THR A 277 4.66 0.61 -9.41
CA THR A 277 5.88 0.55 -10.21
C THR A 277 6.35 1.97 -10.55
N SER A 278 7.46 2.12 -11.26
CA SER A 278 7.91 3.44 -11.74
C SER A 278 6.90 4.13 -12.67
N GLU A 279 6.09 3.37 -13.37
CA GLU A 279 5.16 3.89 -14.38
C GLU A 279 3.73 3.97 -13.87
N PHE A 280 3.30 2.99 -13.05
CA PHE A 280 1.90 2.78 -12.74
C PHE A 280 1.62 2.55 -11.25
N ILE A 281 0.38 2.85 -10.90
CA ILE A 281 -0.27 2.55 -9.62
C ILE A 281 -1.40 1.58 -9.92
N TYR A 282 -1.30 0.38 -9.38
CA TYR A 282 -2.32 -0.66 -9.48
C TYR A 282 -3.17 -0.63 -8.22
N VAL A 283 -4.45 -0.36 -8.37
CA VAL A 283 -5.39 -0.26 -7.25
C VAL A 283 -6.45 -1.34 -7.38
N MET A 284 -6.56 -2.14 -6.37
CA MET A 284 -7.54 -3.20 -6.23
C MET A 284 -8.52 -2.84 -5.12
N PRO A 285 -9.68 -2.23 -5.45
CA PRO A 285 -10.68 -1.88 -4.44
C PRO A 285 -11.41 -3.13 -3.96
N ASP A 286 -11.58 -3.25 -2.66
CA ASP A 286 -12.52 -4.21 -2.09
C ASP A 286 -13.95 -3.82 -2.49
N ARG A 287 -14.78 -4.78 -2.85
CA ARG A 287 -16.15 -4.53 -3.32
C ARG A 287 -17.16 -4.51 -2.21
N GLY A 288 -16.81 -5.07 -1.05
CA GLY A 288 -17.73 -5.25 0.05
C GLY A 288 -17.65 -4.14 1.08
N THR A 289 -18.73 -4.01 1.82
CA THR A 289 -18.79 -3.24 3.06
C THR A 289 -18.26 -4.05 4.23
N MET A 290 -17.98 -3.38 5.35
CA MET A 290 -17.61 -4.06 6.59
C MET A 290 -18.74 -4.95 7.12
N GLU A 291 -20.00 -4.56 6.90
CA GLU A 291 -21.16 -5.37 7.29
C GLU A 291 -21.23 -6.68 6.49
N GLU A 292 -21.03 -6.60 5.17
CA GLU A 292 -21.00 -7.78 4.32
C GLU A 292 -19.87 -8.73 4.71
N TYR A 293 -18.69 -8.20 4.98
CA TYR A 293 -17.55 -9.00 5.45
C TYR A 293 -17.84 -9.75 6.76
N VAL A 294 -18.40 -9.04 7.75
CA VAL A 294 -18.76 -9.68 9.04
C VAL A 294 -19.81 -10.75 8.85
N ARG A 295 -20.81 -10.51 7.99
CA ARG A 295 -21.84 -11.48 7.66
C ARG A 295 -21.25 -12.73 6.97
N ASP A 296 -20.37 -12.54 6.01
CA ASP A 296 -19.76 -13.63 5.25
C ASP A 296 -18.88 -14.51 6.15
N ILE A 297 -18.09 -13.91 7.07
CA ILE A 297 -17.35 -14.66 8.09
C ILE A 297 -18.29 -15.49 8.97
N GLN A 298 -19.41 -14.93 9.42
CA GLN A 298 -20.35 -15.63 10.30
C GLN A 298 -21.03 -16.80 9.62
N ASN A 299 -21.23 -16.70 8.30
CA ASN A 299 -21.87 -17.74 7.50
C ASN A 299 -20.87 -18.79 6.97
N SER A 300 -19.58 -18.65 7.28
CA SER A 300 -18.49 -19.41 6.65
C SER A 300 -18.46 -19.29 5.13
N ASP A 301 -19.08 -18.22 4.61
CA ASP A 301 -19.02 -17.88 3.19
C ASP A 301 -17.65 -17.29 2.86
N SER A 302 -17.25 -17.47 1.63
CA SER A 302 -15.94 -17.03 1.15
C SER A 302 -15.79 -15.51 1.27
N TYR A 303 -14.60 -15.06 1.66
CA TYR A 303 -14.19 -13.67 1.69
C TYR A 303 -14.51 -12.96 0.38
N ASN A 304 -14.92 -11.70 0.46
CA ASN A 304 -15.14 -10.85 -0.72
C ASN A 304 -13.81 -10.54 -1.40
N TYR A 305 -13.36 -11.45 -2.23
CA TYR A 305 -12.24 -11.25 -3.13
C TYR A 305 -12.67 -10.33 -4.27
N THR A 306 -11.72 -9.65 -4.85
CA THR A 306 -11.97 -8.83 -6.04
C THR A 306 -11.22 -9.39 -7.25
N ASP A 307 -11.81 -9.21 -8.40
CA ASP A 307 -11.29 -9.59 -9.70
C ASP A 307 -11.06 -8.37 -10.60
N GLU A 308 -11.07 -7.16 -10.01
CA GLU A 308 -10.98 -5.91 -10.75
C GLU A 308 -9.84 -5.05 -10.26
N ILE A 309 -9.02 -4.57 -11.20
CA ILE A 309 -7.86 -3.71 -10.93
C ILE A 309 -7.92 -2.48 -11.82
N PHE A 310 -7.73 -1.32 -11.21
CA PHE A 310 -7.59 -0.03 -11.88
C PHE A 310 -6.12 0.35 -11.94
N VAL A 311 -5.64 0.75 -13.11
CA VAL A 311 -4.25 1.12 -13.35
C VAL A 311 -4.17 2.60 -13.68
N TYR A 312 -3.54 3.35 -12.79
CA TYR A 312 -3.33 4.80 -12.96
C TYR A 312 -1.87 5.10 -13.25
N ASP A 313 -1.62 6.20 -13.95
CA ASP A 313 -0.28 6.79 -13.93
C ASP A 313 -0.06 7.66 -12.68
N TRP A 314 1.16 8.12 -12.46
CA TRP A 314 1.52 8.96 -11.32
C TRP A 314 1.00 10.41 -11.40
N ASN A 315 0.30 10.79 -12.47
CA ASN A 315 -0.48 12.03 -12.55
C ASN A 315 -1.95 11.80 -12.13
N GLY A 316 -2.32 10.58 -11.80
CA GLY A 316 -3.67 10.20 -11.39
C GLY A 316 -4.63 9.92 -12.55
N VAL A 317 -4.12 9.76 -13.77
CA VAL A 317 -4.94 9.44 -14.93
C VAL A 317 -5.15 7.93 -15.01
N LEU A 318 -6.41 7.48 -15.06
CA LEU A 318 -6.75 6.08 -15.27
C LEU A 318 -6.33 5.65 -16.68
N ARG A 319 -5.43 4.68 -16.75
CA ARG A 319 -4.86 4.17 -18.01
C ARG A 319 -5.50 2.89 -18.47
N LYS A 320 -5.79 1.98 -17.52
CA LYS A 320 -6.35 0.67 -17.80
C LYS A 320 -7.25 0.19 -16.69
N ARG A 321 -8.09 -0.78 -17.03
CA ARG A 321 -8.89 -1.54 -16.11
C ARG A 321 -8.75 -3.01 -16.48
N PHE A 322 -8.35 -3.84 -15.52
CA PHE A 322 -8.25 -5.27 -15.70
C PHE A 322 -9.42 -5.99 -15.01
N LYS A 323 -9.87 -7.05 -15.65
CA LYS A 323 -10.80 -8.02 -15.08
C LYS A 323 -10.09 -9.37 -15.07
N LEU A 324 -9.94 -9.94 -13.89
CA LEU A 324 -9.26 -11.21 -13.69
C LEU A 324 -10.26 -12.36 -13.79
N ASP A 325 -9.81 -13.54 -14.20
CA ASP A 325 -10.60 -14.78 -14.18
C ASP A 325 -10.51 -15.52 -12.82
N TYR A 326 -9.70 -15.01 -11.90
CA TYR A 326 -9.62 -15.42 -10.51
C TYR A 326 -9.85 -14.23 -9.59
N ASP A 327 -10.64 -14.45 -8.55
CA ASP A 327 -10.72 -13.50 -7.43
C ASP A 327 -9.42 -13.55 -6.63
N ILE A 328 -8.84 -12.39 -6.28
CA ILE A 328 -7.61 -12.29 -5.50
C ILE A 328 -7.79 -11.42 -4.26
N LEU A 329 -6.99 -11.67 -3.23
CA LEU A 329 -6.97 -10.92 -1.95
C LEU A 329 -5.97 -9.78 -1.96
N THR A 330 -4.81 -10.02 -2.57
CA THR A 330 -3.68 -9.11 -2.57
C THR A 330 -3.04 -9.11 -3.94
N LEU A 331 -2.37 -8.03 -4.26
CA LEU A 331 -1.70 -7.91 -5.54
C LEU A 331 -0.25 -7.46 -5.38
N LEU A 332 0.60 -7.97 -6.25
CA LEU A 332 1.95 -7.49 -6.46
C LEU A 332 2.25 -7.52 -7.97
N VAL A 333 2.94 -6.50 -8.47
CA VAL A 333 3.38 -6.44 -9.87
C VAL A 333 4.88 -6.41 -9.91
N ASP A 334 5.49 -7.10 -10.87
CA ASP A 334 6.92 -7.05 -11.07
C ASP A 334 7.38 -5.67 -11.57
N LYS A 335 8.67 -5.39 -11.39
CA LYS A 335 9.24 -4.06 -11.71
C LYS A 335 9.08 -3.65 -13.18
N ASP A 336 8.99 -4.61 -14.09
CA ASP A 336 8.96 -4.39 -15.53
C ASP A 336 7.51 -4.40 -16.08
N ASN A 337 6.50 -4.51 -15.21
CA ASN A 337 5.08 -4.61 -15.55
C ASN A 337 4.74 -5.80 -16.47
N HIS A 338 5.50 -6.90 -16.38
CA HIS A 338 5.25 -8.10 -17.17
C HIS A 338 4.23 -9.02 -16.51
N PHE A 339 4.30 -9.15 -15.17
CA PHE A 339 3.47 -10.07 -14.43
C PHE A 339 2.82 -9.42 -13.22
N LEU A 340 1.57 -9.75 -13.02
CA LEU A 340 0.84 -9.48 -11.79
C LEU A 340 0.67 -10.81 -11.05
N TYR A 341 0.88 -10.77 -9.74
CA TYR A 341 0.69 -11.89 -8.83
C TYR A 341 -0.40 -11.56 -7.83
N GLY A 342 -1.35 -12.45 -7.68
CA GLY A 342 -2.42 -12.35 -6.69
C GLY A 342 -2.46 -13.59 -5.82
N LYS A 343 -2.77 -13.43 -4.54
CA LYS A 343 -3.13 -14.56 -3.69
C LYS A 343 -4.61 -14.83 -3.82
N SER A 344 -4.98 -16.07 -3.96
CA SER A 344 -6.35 -16.55 -4.05
C SER A 344 -6.58 -17.74 -3.10
N ILE A 345 -7.82 -18.11 -2.93
CA ILE A 345 -8.26 -19.28 -2.16
C ILE A 345 -9.22 -20.09 -3.00
N ASP A 346 -9.06 -21.40 -2.99
CA ASP A 346 -10.08 -22.32 -3.47
C ASP A 346 -11.27 -22.32 -2.50
N LYS A 347 -12.46 -22.00 -3.01
CA LYS A 347 -13.67 -21.86 -2.19
C LYS A 347 -14.20 -23.21 -1.65
N GLU A 348 -13.84 -24.31 -2.31
CA GLU A 348 -14.31 -25.65 -1.93
C GLU A 348 -13.35 -26.31 -0.93
N THR A 349 -12.03 -26.19 -1.18
CA THR A 349 -11.00 -26.85 -0.35
C THR A 349 -10.42 -25.96 0.71
N SER A 350 -10.58 -24.63 0.59
CA SER A 350 -9.90 -23.60 1.40
C SER A 350 -8.38 -23.59 1.21
N ASP A 351 -7.89 -24.22 0.15
CA ASP A 351 -6.46 -24.18 -0.18
C ASP A 351 -6.08 -22.81 -0.73
N GLU A 352 -4.98 -22.28 -0.22
CA GLU A 352 -4.44 -21.01 -0.65
C GLU A 352 -3.40 -21.23 -1.77
N TYR A 353 -3.44 -20.38 -2.79
CA TYR A 353 -2.51 -20.44 -3.91
C TYR A 353 -2.20 -19.04 -4.45
N ILE A 354 -1.14 -18.95 -5.23
CA ILE A 354 -0.78 -17.71 -5.93
C ILE A 354 -1.15 -17.88 -7.41
N VAL A 355 -1.79 -16.85 -7.96
CA VAL A 355 -2.11 -16.76 -9.39
C VAL A 355 -1.20 -15.73 -10.03
N ARG A 356 -0.60 -16.08 -11.14
CA ARG A 356 0.17 -15.19 -11.99
C ARG A 356 -0.61 -14.81 -13.24
N PHE A 357 -0.71 -13.52 -13.53
CA PHE A 357 -1.35 -12.97 -14.73
C PHE A 357 -0.30 -12.29 -15.59
N GLU A 358 -0.31 -12.56 -16.90
CA GLU A 358 0.59 -11.94 -17.85
C GLU A 358 0.04 -10.58 -18.29
N LEU A 359 0.88 -9.54 -18.17
CA LEU A 359 0.56 -8.17 -18.55
C LEU A 359 1.19 -7.77 -19.89
N ASP A 360 2.09 -8.59 -20.45
CA ASP A 360 2.85 -8.33 -21.67
C ASP A 360 1.98 -7.92 -22.84
N GLY A 361 2.40 -6.86 -23.55
CA GLY A 361 1.68 -6.29 -24.67
C GLY A 361 0.36 -5.58 -24.30
N ARG A 362 0.08 -5.43 -23.00
CA ARG A 362 -1.11 -4.75 -22.49
C ARG A 362 -0.88 -3.26 -22.17
N PHE A 363 0.38 -2.77 -22.28
CA PHE A 363 0.77 -1.37 -22.00
C PHE A 363 1.14 -0.59 -23.27
#